data_9bff341910afd8489f2a867acd4dd55a
#
_entry.id   9bff341910afd8489f2a867acd4dd55a
#
_cell.length_a   1.000
_cell.length_b   1.000
_cell.length_c   1.000
_cell.angle_alpha   90.00
_cell.angle_beta   90.00
_cell.angle_gamma   90.00
#
_symmetry.space_group_name_H-M   'P 1'
#
loop_
_entity.id
_entity.type
_entity.pdbx_description
1 polymer ?
#
loop_
_entity_poly.entity_id
_entity_poly.type
_entity_poly.pdbx_seq_one_letter_code
_entity_poly.pdbx_strand_id
1 'polypeptide(L)'
;MEISVHWLFGRRVSYDWVDPCAAIESIEGDLMDADPSSRRFKRVLLCGDYHSGHHFGLTPPDWWEGQHGVLPRLAKIGKFQRALWGFATEAVKRLQPIDIVIVGGDAMDGKGERSGGVELRTTDRLEQGEMAATFINFIGAPQVRMVYGTRYHTGKDEDFEQAMIGHIKGNATIQGHGFFDINGCVIDDKHKVGGSTIPHGRMTALAKARLWNMLWSERKRQPKANIIARHHVHYHVFCGDGDWVAFTVPPLCYGTAFGIRECEGTVDIGMIKVDIFEDGRYRWNVILANFLEMEAPVESL
;
A
#
# COMPACT_ATOMS: atom_id res chain seq x y z
N MET A 1 11.44 10.30 -24.13
CA MET A 1 11.16 11.75 -24.01
C MET A 1 11.62 12.19 -22.62
N GLU A 2 12.80 12.73 -22.56
CA GLU A 2 13.46 13.15 -21.31
C GLU A 2 12.66 14.28 -20.64
N ILE A 3 12.16 14.05 -19.42
CA ILE A 3 11.43 15.06 -18.66
C ILE A 3 12.33 15.52 -17.53
N SER A 4 13.08 16.58 -17.78
CA SER A 4 13.86 17.26 -16.74
C SER A 4 12.92 17.93 -15.73
N VAL A 5 12.96 17.48 -14.48
CA VAL A 5 12.21 18.06 -13.35
C VAL A 5 13.11 19.04 -12.62
N HIS A 6 12.94 20.32 -12.85
CA HIS A 6 13.57 21.36 -12.04
C HIS A 6 12.73 21.59 -10.78
N TRP A 7 13.37 21.38 -9.61
CA TRP A 7 12.92 21.85 -8.29
C TRP A 7 11.64 21.18 -7.71
N LEU A 8 11.78 19.99 -7.18
CA LEU A 8 11.06 19.59 -5.98
C LEU A 8 12.05 19.74 -4.82
N PHE A 9 11.78 20.62 -3.86
CA PHE A 9 12.62 20.88 -2.68
C PHE A 9 14.06 21.40 -2.96
N GLY A 10 14.26 22.23 -3.97
CA GLY A 10 15.55 22.86 -4.20
C GLY A 10 16.59 22.00 -4.91
N ARG A 11 16.24 20.86 -5.48
CA ARG A 11 17.13 20.00 -6.26
C ARG A 11 16.57 19.71 -7.64
N ARG A 12 17.45 19.56 -8.61
CA ARG A 12 17.11 19.15 -9.98
C ARG A 12 16.96 17.62 -9.98
N VAL A 13 15.82 17.12 -10.35
CA VAL A 13 15.55 15.68 -10.50
C VAL A 13 15.12 15.44 -11.93
N SER A 14 15.80 14.56 -12.66
CA SER A 14 15.38 14.07 -13.97
C SER A 14 14.57 12.79 -13.78
N TYR A 15 13.50 12.64 -14.53
CA TYR A 15 12.69 11.44 -14.55
C TYR A 15 12.67 10.90 -15.98
N ASP A 16 13.11 9.67 -16.16
CA ASP A 16 12.78 8.90 -17.34
C ASP A 16 11.42 8.25 -17.15
N TRP A 17 10.53 8.53 -18.09
CA TRP A 17 9.17 7.99 -18.06
C TRP A 17 9.20 6.57 -18.65
N VAL A 18 8.98 5.56 -17.82
CA VAL A 18 8.70 4.20 -18.25
C VAL A 18 7.19 4.01 -18.31
N ASP A 19 6.68 3.34 -19.33
CA ASP A 19 5.26 3.02 -19.45
C ASP A 19 4.84 2.17 -18.22
N PRO A 20 3.82 2.59 -17.46
CA PRO A 20 3.31 1.80 -16.32
C PRO A 20 2.92 0.37 -16.70
N CYS A 21 2.53 0.12 -17.96
CA CYS A 21 2.20 -1.21 -18.45
C CYS A 21 3.45 -2.12 -18.61
N ALA A 22 4.62 -1.57 -18.92
CA ALA A 22 5.86 -2.33 -19.02
C ALA A 22 6.37 -2.83 -17.65
N ALA A 23 6.01 -2.13 -16.56
CA ALA A 23 6.39 -2.51 -15.20
C ALA A 23 5.69 -3.78 -14.68
N ILE A 24 4.70 -4.30 -15.41
CA ILE A 24 3.84 -5.41 -14.97
C ILE A 24 4.17 -6.71 -15.74
N GLU A 25 5.13 -6.70 -16.68
CA GLU A 25 5.50 -7.88 -17.49
C GLU A 25 5.98 -9.08 -16.66
N SER A 26 6.51 -8.86 -15.45
CA SER A 26 6.93 -9.96 -14.54
C SER A 26 5.76 -10.78 -13.97
N ILE A 27 4.52 -10.34 -14.17
CA ILE A 27 3.32 -11.03 -13.69
C ILE A 27 2.80 -12.07 -14.70
N GLU A 28 3.23 -12.01 -15.97
CA GLU A 28 2.64 -12.78 -17.06
C GLU A 28 2.82 -14.30 -16.97
N GLY A 29 3.82 -14.80 -16.24
CA GLY A 29 4.06 -16.24 -16.11
C GLY A 29 3.00 -17.03 -15.33
N ASP A 30 2.21 -16.38 -14.47
CA ASP A 30 1.31 -17.03 -13.51
C ASP A 30 -0.19 -16.67 -13.67
N LEU A 31 -0.54 -15.83 -14.65
CA LEU A 31 -1.89 -15.25 -14.77
C LEU A 31 -2.86 -16.02 -15.67
N MET A 32 -2.38 -17.00 -16.40
CA MET A 32 -3.23 -17.87 -17.24
C MET A 32 -3.83 -19.00 -16.38
N ASP A 33 -4.51 -18.65 -15.30
CA ASP A 33 -5.35 -19.62 -14.60
C ASP A 33 -6.67 -19.79 -15.32
N ALA A 34 -7.04 -21.07 -15.49
CA ALA A 34 -8.27 -21.59 -16.03
C ALA A 34 -9.53 -20.85 -15.56
N ASP A 35 -10.64 -21.07 -16.26
CA ASP A 35 -12.01 -20.66 -15.95
C ASP A 35 -12.21 -20.30 -14.48
N PRO A 36 -12.63 -19.05 -14.15
CA PRO A 36 -12.87 -18.61 -12.78
C PRO A 36 -13.77 -19.54 -11.96
N SER A 37 -14.65 -20.31 -12.62
CA SER A 37 -15.55 -21.29 -11.96
C SER A 37 -14.83 -22.55 -11.45
N SER A 38 -13.63 -22.84 -11.97
CA SER A 38 -12.81 -24.00 -11.56
C SER A 38 -11.73 -23.68 -10.52
N ARG A 39 -11.65 -22.42 -10.09
CA ARG A 39 -10.61 -21.93 -9.19
C ARG A 39 -10.75 -22.52 -7.79
N ARG A 40 -9.73 -23.28 -7.35
CA ARG A 40 -9.68 -23.94 -6.03
C ARG A 40 -8.93 -23.12 -4.96
N PHE A 41 -8.98 -21.80 -5.05
CA PHE A 41 -8.36 -20.92 -4.07
C PHE A 41 -9.17 -19.63 -3.91
N LYS A 42 -8.99 -18.96 -2.78
CA LYS A 42 -9.44 -17.60 -2.53
C LYS A 42 -8.29 -16.63 -2.79
N ARG A 43 -8.52 -15.60 -3.60
CA ARG A 43 -7.54 -14.55 -3.85
C ARG A 43 -7.72 -13.41 -2.88
N VAL A 44 -6.65 -13.12 -2.14
CA VAL A 44 -6.54 -12.00 -1.21
C VAL A 44 -5.59 -10.97 -1.78
N LEU A 45 -6.01 -9.71 -1.82
CA LEU A 45 -5.16 -8.58 -2.12
C LEU A 45 -4.84 -7.82 -0.84
N LEU A 46 -3.55 -7.67 -0.50
CA LEU A 46 -3.09 -6.82 0.59
C LEU A 46 -2.53 -5.54 0.02
N CYS A 47 -3.01 -4.43 0.51
CA CYS A 47 -2.59 -3.08 0.14
C CYS A 47 -2.83 -2.14 1.32
N GLY A 48 -2.29 -0.93 1.28
CA GLY A 48 -2.44 0.04 2.36
C GLY A 48 -1.57 1.25 2.13
N ASP A 49 -1.42 2.09 3.16
CA ASP A 49 -0.60 3.30 3.08
C ASP A 49 -0.90 4.09 1.79
N TYR A 50 -2.20 4.35 1.54
CA TYR A 50 -2.64 5.10 0.34
C TYR A 50 -2.32 6.58 0.48
N HIS A 51 -2.35 7.09 1.72
CA HIS A 51 -2.19 8.50 2.01
C HIS A 51 -3.01 9.38 1.08
N SER A 52 -4.27 8.98 0.80
CA SER A 52 -5.18 9.74 -0.03
C SER A 52 -5.35 11.15 0.52
N GLY A 53 -5.28 12.16 -0.36
CA GLY A 53 -5.18 13.56 0.03
C GLY A 53 -3.76 14.13 0.04
N HIS A 54 -2.72 13.30 0.17
CA HIS A 54 -1.33 13.73 -0.07
C HIS A 54 -1.05 13.87 -1.58
N HIS A 55 -0.23 14.84 -1.98
CA HIS A 55 0.11 15.06 -3.39
C HIS A 55 0.71 13.82 -4.07
N PHE A 56 1.42 12.99 -3.32
CA PHE A 56 2.05 11.75 -3.79
C PHE A 56 1.35 10.49 -3.27
N GLY A 57 0.15 10.62 -2.72
CA GLY A 57 -0.72 9.51 -2.34
C GLY A 57 -1.58 9.03 -3.49
N LEU A 58 -2.26 7.91 -3.26
CA LEU A 58 -3.20 7.35 -4.23
C LEU A 58 -4.41 8.27 -4.42
N THR A 59 -4.51 8.86 -5.60
CA THR A 59 -5.49 9.89 -5.92
C THR A 59 -6.35 9.45 -7.11
N PRO A 60 -7.68 9.32 -6.95
CA PRO A 60 -8.58 9.01 -8.06
C PRO A 60 -8.68 10.14 -9.11
N PRO A 61 -9.18 9.85 -10.33
CA PRO A 61 -9.19 10.79 -11.45
C PRO A 61 -9.84 12.14 -11.17
N ASP A 62 -10.93 12.17 -10.42
CA ASP A 62 -11.69 13.40 -10.14
C ASP A 62 -10.90 14.39 -9.25
N TRP A 63 -9.83 13.92 -8.60
CA TRP A 63 -8.98 14.70 -7.71
C TRP A 63 -7.57 14.95 -8.24
N TRP A 64 -7.25 14.62 -9.48
CA TRP A 64 -5.90 14.85 -10.03
C TRP A 64 -5.54 16.33 -10.08
N GLU A 65 -4.30 16.61 -9.73
CA GLU A 65 -3.75 17.95 -9.89
C GLU A 65 -3.48 18.31 -11.36
N GLY A 66 -3.50 19.60 -11.66
CA GLY A 66 -3.09 20.11 -12.98
C GLY A 66 -4.09 19.91 -14.11
N GLN A 67 -5.36 19.62 -13.80
CA GLN A 67 -6.42 19.47 -14.83
C GLN A 67 -6.83 20.80 -15.50
N HIS A 68 -6.57 21.95 -14.85
CA HIS A 68 -7.07 23.25 -15.31
C HIS A 68 -5.98 24.33 -15.21
N GLY A 69 -5.13 24.46 -16.26
CA GLY A 69 -4.30 25.64 -16.53
C GLY A 69 -3.33 26.09 -15.43
N VAL A 70 -2.71 25.18 -14.70
CA VAL A 70 -2.14 25.41 -13.39
C VAL A 70 -0.61 25.45 -13.39
N LEU A 71 -0.04 25.92 -12.29
CA LEU A 71 1.40 26.01 -12.01
C LEU A 71 2.16 24.75 -12.43
N PRO A 72 3.36 24.87 -13.03
CA PRO A 72 4.16 23.72 -13.49
C PRO A 72 4.38 22.62 -12.44
N ARG A 73 4.44 22.98 -11.15
CA ARG A 73 4.54 22.06 -10.03
C ARG A 73 3.33 21.13 -9.95
N LEU A 74 2.13 21.67 -10.02
CA LEU A 74 0.89 20.89 -9.91
C LEU A 74 0.69 19.97 -11.13
N ALA A 75 1.11 20.42 -12.32
CA ALA A 75 1.08 19.57 -13.51
C ALA A 75 1.96 18.31 -13.37
N LYS A 76 3.10 18.42 -12.67
CA LYS A 76 3.99 17.27 -12.38
C LYS A 76 3.39 16.33 -11.35
N ILE A 77 2.82 16.88 -10.28
CA ILE A 77 2.09 16.10 -9.28
C ILE A 77 0.97 15.31 -9.97
N GLY A 78 0.17 15.94 -10.82
CA GLY A 78 -0.88 15.26 -11.56
C GLY A 78 -0.38 14.15 -12.51
N LYS A 79 0.82 14.25 -13.07
CA LYS A 79 1.42 13.15 -13.84
C LYS A 79 1.73 11.95 -12.95
N PHE A 80 2.31 12.19 -11.77
CA PHE A 80 2.58 11.14 -10.80
C PHE A 80 1.28 10.46 -10.32
N GLN A 81 0.27 11.24 -9.97
CA GLN A 81 -1.04 10.71 -9.54
C GLN A 81 -1.66 9.82 -10.60
N ARG A 82 -1.62 10.22 -11.88
CA ARG A 82 -2.10 9.39 -13.00
C ARG A 82 -1.32 8.09 -13.15
N ALA A 83 0.01 8.15 -13.00
CA ALA A 83 0.85 6.96 -13.10
C ALA A 83 0.58 5.97 -11.97
N LEU A 84 0.51 6.47 -10.72
CA LEU A 84 0.23 5.63 -9.57
C LEU A 84 -1.17 5.00 -9.65
N TRP A 85 -2.18 5.79 -10.02
CA TRP A 85 -3.54 5.28 -10.23
C TRP A 85 -3.59 4.26 -11.36
N GLY A 86 -2.92 4.54 -12.49
CA GLY A 86 -2.83 3.64 -13.63
C GLY A 86 -2.19 2.30 -13.24
N PHE A 87 -1.06 2.32 -12.54
CA PHE A 87 -0.43 1.12 -12.01
C PHE A 87 -1.38 0.33 -11.11
N ALA A 88 -1.95 0.99 -10.08
CA ALA A 88 -2.79 0.32 -9.10
C ALA A 88 -4.03 -0.32 -9.73
N THR A 89 -4.71 0.42 -10.64
CA THR A 89 -5.91 -0.08 -11.31
C THR A 89 -5.62 -1.16 -12.33
N GLU A 90 -4.50 -1.08 -13.06
CA GLU A 90 -4.11 -2.12 -14.01
C GLU A 90 -3.71 -3.41 -13.29
N ALA A 91 -2.96 -3.31 -12.19
CA ALA A 91 -2.65 -4.47 -11.36
C ALA A 91 -3.93 -5.14 -10.84
N VAL A 92 -4.88 -4.36 -10.32
CA VAL A 92 -6.18 -4.88 -9.86
C VAL A 92 -6.93 -5.60 -11.00
N LYS A 93 -7.00 -5.02 -12.19
CA LYS A 93 -7.67 -5.65 -13.36
C LYS A 93 -7.07 -7.01 -13.70
N ARG A 94 -5.74 -7.12 -13.71
CA ARG A 94 -5.03 -8.38 -14.01
C ARG A 94 -5.20 -9.43 -12.91
N LEU A 95 -5.47 -9.02 -11.66
CA LEU A 95 -5.66 -9.93 -10.54
C LEU A 95 -7.09 -10.43 -10.38
N GLN A 96 -8.04 -9.88 -11.12
CA GLN A 96 -9.46 -10.28 -10.99
C GLN A 96 -9.67 -11.79 -11.29
N PRO A 97 -10.64 -12.44 -10.64
CA PRO A 97 -11.44 -11.92 -9.53
C PRO A 97 -10.69 -11.94 -8.19
N ILE A 98 -10.90 -10.91 -7.37
CA ILE A 98 -10.35 -10.78 -6.02
C ILE A 98 -11.48 -11.07 -5.03
N ASP A 99 -11.31 -12.04 -4.14
CA ASP A 99 -12.34 -12.44 -3.18
C ASP A 99 -12.33 -11.59 -1.92
N ILE A 100 -11.14 -11.19 -1.48
CA ILE A 100 -10.94 -10.45 -0.25
C ILE A 100 -9.88 -9.37 -0.49
N VAL A 101 -10.14 -8.17 -0.02
CA VAL A 101 -9.10 -7.14 0.10
C VAL A 101 -8.83 -6.87 1.58
N ILE A 102 -7.55 -6.83 1.95
CA ILE A 102 -7.08 -6.42 3.28
C ILE A 102 -6.36 -5.09 3.11
N VAL A 103 -6.88 -4.05 3.77
CA VAL A 103 -6.33 -2.69 3.73
C VAL A 103 -5.62 -2.40 5.04
N GLY A 104 -4.33 -2.22 4.96
CA GLY A 104 -3.43 -2.15 6.12
C GLY A 104 -3.37 -0.82 6.84
N GLY A 105 -4.34 0.08 6.67
CA GLY A 105 -4.38 1.38 7.33
C GLY A 105 -3.61 2.48 6.60
N ASP A 106 -3.58 3.68 7.19
CA ASP A 106 -3.10 4.92 6.59
C ASP A 106 -3.68 5.12 5.17
N ALA A 107 -5.01 4.85 5.05
CA ALA A 107 -5.75 5.04 3.81
C ALA A 107 -5.89 6.53 3.45
N MET A 108 -5.84 7.41 4.44
CA MET A 108 -5.84 8.87 4.29
C MET A 108 -4.59 9.48 4.92
N ASP A 109 -4.20 10.71 4.49
CA ASP A 109 -2.99 11.37 5.02
C ASP A 109 -3.27 12.25 6.25
N GLY A 110 -4.51 12.65 6.46
CA GLY A 110 -4.90 13.49 7.59
C GLY A 110 -4.71 14.99 7.32
N LYS A 111 -4.38 15.75 8.35
CA LYS A 111 -4.24 17.21 8.25
C LYS A 111 -2.85 17.70 7.88
N GLY A 112 -1.86 16.82 7.82
CA GLY A 112 -0.48 17.20 7.53
C GLY A 112 0.11 18.14 8.58
N GLU A 113 -0.13 17.88 9.87
CA GLU A 113 0.27 18.78 10.98
C GLU A 113 1.77 19.14 10.96
N ARG A 114 2.63 18.19 10.55
CA ARG A 114 4.09 18.42 10.48
C ARG A 114 4.52 19.30 9.31
N SER A 115 3.81 19.23 8.19
CA SER A 115 4.09 20.00 6.98
C SER A 115 3.26 21.30 6.90
N GLY A 116 2.36 21.55 7.88
CA GLY A 116 1.40 22.63 7.79
C GLY A 116 0.39 22.47 6.63
N GLY A 117 0.22 21.24 6.16
CA GLY A 117 -0.70 20.90 5.06
C GLY A 117 -0.18 21.22 3.66
N VAL A 118 1.06 21.73 3.50
CA VAL A 118 1.59 22.17 2.18
C VAL A 118 1.87 21.00 1.22
N GLU A 119 1.91 19.79 1.71
CA GLU A 119 2.05 18.58 0.90
C GLU A 119 0.71 17.93 0.55
N LEU A 120 -0.41 18.54 1.02
CA LEU A 120 -1.73 17.99 0.81
C LEU A 120 -2.46 18.71 -0.32
N ARG A 121 -3.23 17.94 -1.08
CA ARG A 121 -4.26 18.44 -1.98
C ARG A 121 -5.43 19.00 -1.18
N THR A 122 -5.83 18.30 -0.13
CA THR A 122 -6.90 18.69 0.78
C THR A 122 -6.57 18.24 2.19
N THR A 123 -6.95 19.05 3.18
CA THR A 123 -6.88 18.70 4.61
C THR A 123 -8.20 18.16 5.16
N ASP A 124 -9.25 18.10 4.31
CA ASP A 124 -10.53 17.51 4.67
C ASP A 124 -10.44 15.99 4.67
N ARG A 125 -10.51 15.40 5.86
CA ARG A 125 -10.37 13.96 6.06
C ARG A 125 -11.57 13.16 5.55
N LEU A 126 -12.75 13.75 5.43
CA LEU A 126 -13.91 13.09 4.82
C LEU A 126 -13.69 12.96 3.31
N GLU A 127 -13.23 14.03 2.66
CA GLU A 127 -12.86 14.01 1.24
C GLU A 127 -11.71 13.00 0.98
N GLN A 128 -10.70 12.95 1.83
CA GLN A 128 -9.63 11.96 1.74
C GLN A 128 -10.17 10.52 1.88
N GLY A 129 -11.14 10.31 2.77
CA GLY A 129 -11.83 9.02 2.94
C GLY A 129 -12.61 8.62 1.69
N GLU A 130 -13.27 9.55 1.01
CA GLU A 130 -13.96 9.29 -0.27
C GLU A 130 -12.97 8.89 -1.38
N MET A 131 -11.82 9.57 -1.45
CA MET A 131 -10.74 9.19 -2.38
C MET A 131 -10.28 7.75 -2.15
N ALA A 132 -9.97 7.39 -0.91
CA ALA A 132 -9.53 6.05 -0.55
C ALA A 132 -10.61 4.99 -0.83
N ALA A 133 -11.86 5.26 -0.44
CA ALA A 133 -13.00 4.38 -0.69
C ALA A 133 -13.23 4.18 -2.20
N THR A 134 -12.95 5.18 -3.04
CA THR A 134 -13.07 5.07 -4.50
C THR A 134 -12.17 3.96 -5.05
N PHE A 135 -10.93 3.85 -4.59
CA PHE A 135 -10.04 2.77 -5.01
C PHE A 135 -10.47 1.40 -4.44
N ILE A 136 -10.86 1.35 -3.17
CA ILE A 136 -11.36 0.10 -2.56
C ILE A 136 -12.59 -0.40 -3.33
N ASN A 137 -13.50 0.49 -3.69
CA ASN A 137 -14.67 0.15 -4.50
C ASN A 137 -14.30 -0.29 -5.93
N PHE A 138 -13.23 0.26 -6.50
CA PHE A 138 -12.70 -0.18 -7.81
C PHE A 138 -12.13 -1.61 -7.75
N ILE A 139 -11.49 -2.01 -6.63
CA ILE A 139 -11.07 -3.40 -6.43
C ILE A 139 -12.27 -4.36 -6.52
N GLY A 140 -13.43 -3.96 -6.01
CA GLY A 140 -14.68 -4.69 -6.16
C GLY A 140 -14.73 -6.02 -5.40
N ALA A 141 -13.86 -6.24 -4.43
CA ALA A 141 -13.86 -7.45 -3.61
C ALA A 141 -15.14 -7.51 -2.74
N PRO A 142 -15.85 -8.65 -2.68
CA PRO A 142 -17.05 -8.80 -1.86
C PRO A 142 -16.78 -8.67 -0.35
N GLN A 143 -15.56 -8.94 0.08
CA GLN A 143 -15.11 -8.79 1.47
C GLN A 143 -13.98 -7.80 1.58
N VAL A 144 -14.17 -6.78 2.42
CA VAL A 144 -13.17 -5.77 2.74
C VAL A 144 -12.82 -5.88 4.22
N ARG A 145 -11.56 -6.07 4.53
CA ARG A 145 -11.04 -6.12 5.89
C ARG A 145 -10.01 -5.02 6.04
N MET A 146 -10.11 -4.25 7.11
CA MET A 146 -9.20 -3.12 7.34
C MET A 146 -8.60 -3.19 8.73
N VAL A 147 -7.41 -2.65 8.87
CA VAL A 147 -6.83 -2.31 10.17
C VAL A 147 -6.59 -0.81 10.22
N TYR A 148 -6.72 -0.23 11.44
CA TYR A 148 -6.48 1.20 11.63
C TYR A 148 -5.02 1.56 11.38
N GLY A 149 -4.82 2.67 10.69
CA GLY A 149 -3.53 3.31 10.51
C GLY A 149 -3.00 4.02 11.76
N THR A 150 -2.08 4.95 11.56
CA THR A 150 -1.54 5.76 12.65
C THR A 150 -2.49 6.90 13.01
N ARG A 151 -2.60 7.22 14.30
CA ARG A 151 -3.44 8.34 14.77
C ARG A 151 -3.02 9.70 14.22
N TYR A 152 -1.80 9.82 13.76
CA TYR A 152 -1.32 11.02 13.08
C TYR A 152 -2.11 11.29 11.79
N HIS A 153 -2.42 10.24 11.03
CA HIS A 153 -3.17 10.30 9.78
C HIS A 153 -4.68 10.17 10.01
N THR A 154 -5.10 9.21 10.83
CA THR A 154 -6.52 8.87 10.96
C THR A 154 -7.30 9.77 11.94
N GLY A 155 -6.62 10.43 12.88
CA GLY A 155 -7.20 11.33 13.88
C GLY A 155 -6.89 10.91 15.31
N LYS A 156 -6.88 11.89 16.23
CA LYS A 156 -6.53 11.69 17.66
C LYS A 156 -7.73 11.23 18.48
N ASP A 157 -8.85 11.89 18.31
CA ASP A 157 -10.07 11.71 19.09
C ASP A 157 -11.18 10.99 18.31
N GLU A 158 -11.18 11.16 17.00
CA GLU A 158 -12.11 10.51 16.05
C GLU A 158 -11.30 9.73 15.04
N ASP A 159 -11.74 8.51 14.71
CA ASP A 159 -11.08 7.72 13.68
C ASP A 159 -11.82 7.85 12.34
N PHE A 160 -11.24 8.63 11.45
CA PHE A 160 -11.84 8.90 10.14
C PHE A 160 -11.80 7.70 9.19
N GLU A 161 -10.92 6.71 9.41
CA GLU A 161 -10.99 5.45 8.68
C GLU A 161 -12.25 4.65 9.03
N GLN A 162 -12.75 4.77 10.28
CA GLN A 162 -14.05 4.20 10.64
C GLN A 162 -15.19 4.89 9.86
N ALA A 163 -15.14 6.21 9.71
CA ALA A 163 -16.15 6.95 8.94
C ALA A 163 -16.11 6.57 7.45
N MET A 164 -14.91 6.33 6.90
CA MET A 164 -14.71 5.92 5.51
C MET A 164 -15.44 4.62 5.15
N ILE A 165 -15.62 3.70 6.10
CA ILE A 165 -16.33 2.43 5.86
C ILE A 165 -17.72 2.63 5.27
N GLY A 166 -18.41 3.73 5.66
CA GLY A 166 -19.72 4.08 5.11
C GLY A 166 -19.74 4.34 3.60
N HIS A 167 -18.59 4.62 2.99
CA HIS A 167 -18.43 4.84 1.54
C HIS A 167 -17.99 3.58 0.79
N ILE A 168 -17.67 2.48 1.50
CA ILE A 168 -17.19 1.24 0.90
C ILE A 168 -18.39 0.33 0.57
N LYS A 169 -18.41 -0.15 -0.67
CA LYS A 169 -19.39 -1.15 -1.14
C LYS A 169 -18.95 -2.53 -0.68
N GLY A 170 -19.91 -3.37 -0.28
CA GLY A 170 -19.61 -4.73 0.17
C GLY A 170 -19.55 -4.87 1.69
N ASN A 171 -19.07 -6.03 2.16
CA ASN A 171 -18.95 -6.34 3.59
C ASN A 171 -17.60 -5.81 4.13
N ALA A 172 -17.59 -4.57 4.60
CA ALA A 172 -16.42 -3.90 5.13
C ALA A 172 -16.40 -3.89 6.67
N THR A 173 -15.24 -4.21 7.26
CA THR A 173 -14.97 -4.11 8.70
C THR A 173 -13.59 -3.54 8.96
N ILE A 174 -13.41 -2.85 10.09
CA ILE A 174 -12.12 -2.29 10.52
C ILE A 174 -11.84 -2.62 11.99
N GLN A 175 -10.59 -2.86 12.32
CA GLN A 175 -10.15 -3.21 13.66
C GLN A 175 -8.69 -2.81 13.92
N GLY A 176 -8.24 -2.80 15.18
CA GLY A 176 -6.87 -2.39 15.52
C GLY A 176 -5.79 -3.44 15.21
N HIS A 177 -6.18 -4.72 15.18
CA HIS A 177 -5.32 -5.86 14.89
C HIS A 177 -6.20 -6.97 14.33
N GLY A 178 -5.98 -7.37 13.08
CA GLY A 178 -6.80 -8.35 12.36
C GLY A 178 -6.18 -9.74 12.37
N PHE A 179 -7.01 -10.75 12.60
CA PHE A 179 -6.68 -12.16 12.36
C PHE A 179 -7.75 -12.72 11.43
N PHE A 180 -7.37 -13.06 10.22
CA PHE A 180 -8.29 -13.47 9.16
C PHE A 180 -8.00 -14.92 8.79
N ASP A 181 -8.92 -15.82 9.15
CA ASP A 181 -8.85 -17.23 8.74
C ASP A 181 -9.52 -17.39 7.38
N ILE A 182 -8.76 -17.92 6.44
CA ILE A 182 -9.22 -18.22 5.08
C ILE A 182 -8.79 -19.65 4.77
N ASN A 183 -9.74 -20.56 4.71
CA ASN A 183 -9.49 -21.99 4.45
C ASN A 183 -8.45 -22.61 5.42
N GLY A 184 -8.41 -22.17 6.68
CA GLY A 184 -7.42 -22.64 7.67
C GLY A 184 -6.05 -21.96 7.61
N CYS A 185 -5.81 -21.07 6.65
CA CYS A 185 -4.64 -20.19 6.62
C CYS A 185 -4.97 -18.88 7.34
N VAL A 186 -4.27 -18.59 8.42
CA VAL A 186 -4.48 -17.38 9.24
C VAL A 186 -3.52 -16.29 8.82
N ILE A 187 -4.07 -15.13 8.42
CA ILE A 187 -3.34 -13.89 8.19
C ILE A 187 -3.44 -13.01 9.44
N ASP A 188 -2.30 -12.68 10.05
CA ASP A 188 -2.15 -11.69 11.13
C ASP A 188 -1.78 -10.35 10.49
N ASP A 189 -2.73 -9.41 10.46
CA ASP A 189 -2.55 -8.09 9.86
C ASP A 189 -2.63 -6.98 10.90
N LYS A 190 -1.63 -6.11 10.90
CA LYS A 190 -1.54 -4.94 11.76
C LYS A 190 -0.74 -3.84 11.08
N HIS A 191 -1.22 -2.61 11.15
CA HIS A 191 -0.56 -1.50 10.48
C HIS A 191 0.89 -1.32 10.91
N LYS A 192 1.11 -1.02 12.18
CA LYS A 192 2.43 -0.57 12.64
C LYS A 192 3.43 -1.71 12.83
N VAL A 193 4.63 -1.51 12.28
CA VAL A 193 5.84 -2.29 12.56
C VAL A 193 7.01 -1.34 12.83
N GLY A 194 8.04 -1.80 13.52
CA GLY A 194 9.26 -1.01 13.73
C GLY A 194 10.08 -0.90 12.44
N GLY A 195 10.47 0.32 12.10
CA GLY A 195 11.44 0.55 11.03
C GLY A 195 12.88 0.28 11.49
N SER A 196 13.79 0.15 10.51
CA SER A 196 15.24 0.08 10.75
C SER A 196 15.98 0.86 9.66
N THR A 197 16.93 1.68 10.06
CA THR A 197 17.86 2.36 9.16
C THR A 197 18.96 1.42 8.64
N ILE A 198 19.16 0.28 9.32
CA ILE A 198 20.13 -0.72 8.93
C ILE A 198 19.48 -1.71 7.96
N PRO A 199 19.96 -1.87 6.70
CA PRO A 199 19.28 -2.69 5.69
C PRO A 199 18.98 -4.12 6.15
N HIS A 200 19.96 -4.83 6.69
CA HIS A 200 19.74 -6.18 7.22
C HIS A 200 18.91 -6.23 8.50
N GLY A 201 18.73 -5.10 9.19
CA GLY A 201 17.88 -4.97 10.37
C GLY A 201 16.38 -4.86 10.04
N ARG A 202 16.02 -4.57 8.80
CA ARG A 202 14.61 -4.37 8.39
C ARG A 202 13.74 -5.59 8.65
N MET A 203 14.29 -6.80 8.51
CA MET A 203 13.57 -8.06 8.76
C MET A 203 13.41 -8.37 10.25
N THR A 204 14.21 -7.77 11.13
CA THR A 204 14.19 -8.06 12.59
C THR A 204 12.82 -7.77 13.20
N ALA A 205 12.15 -6.71 12.76
CA ALA A 205 10.83 -6.37 13.28
C ALA A 205 9.75 -7.40 12.88
N LEU A 206 9.87 -8.00 11.69
CA LEU A 206 8.99 -9.08 11.23
C LEU A 206 9.25 -10.38 12.01
N ALA A 207 10.51 -10.76 12.18
CA ALA A 207 10.87 -11.91 12.99
C ALA A 207 10.41 -11.77 14.45
N LYS A 208 10.50 -10.55 15.01
CA LYS A 208 9.95 -10.23 16.33
C LYS A 208 8.41 -10.35 16.37
N ALA A 209 7.71 -9.91 15.33
CA ALA A 209 6.26 -10.09 15.24
C ALA A 209 5.87 -11.57 15.24
N ARG A 210 6.62 -12.41 14.50
CA ARG A 210 6.45 -13.88 14.52
C ARG A 210 6.67 -14.47 15.91
N LEU A 211 7.75 -14.10 16.59
CA LEU A 211 8.04 -14.58 17.95
C LEU A 211 6.90 -14.23 18.91
N TRP A 212 6.39 -13.01 18.87
CA TRP A 212 5.24 -12.60 19.69
C TRP A 212 3.98 -13.40 19.34
N ASN A 213 3.68 -13.61 18.07
CA ASN A 213 2.53 -14.42 17.67
C ASN A 213 2.65 -15.86 18.21
N MET A 214 3.82 -16.47 18.14
CA MET A 214 4.06 -17.79 18.72
C MET A 214 3.82 -17.83 20.22
N LEU A 215 4.39 -16.88 20.98
CA LEU A 215 4.22 -16.80 22.44
C LEU A 215 2.76 -16.59 22.85
N TRP A 216 2.01 -15.77 22.11
CA TRP A 216 0.60 -15.53 22.41
C TRP A 216 -0.30 -16.67 21.95
N SER A 217 0.03 -17.36 20.87
CA SER A 217 -0.71 -18.53 20.41
C SER A 217 -0.57 -19.71 21.39
N GLU A 218 0.63 -19.92 21.93
CA GLU A 218 0.85 -20.92 22.98
C GLU A 218 0.00 -20.65 24.23
N ARG A 219 -0.18 -19.38 24.57
CA ARG A 219 -1.05 -18.94 25.65
C ARG A 219 -2.55 -18.88 25.29
N LYS A 220 -2.92 -19.33 24.09
CA LYS A 220 -4.29 -19.27 23.55
C LYS A 220 -4.91 -17.88 23.57
N ARG A 221 -4.08 -16.83 23.40
CA ARG A 221 -4.52 -15.42 23.36
C ARG A 221 -4.67 -14.89 21.94
N GLN A 222 -4.00 -15.51 20.98
CA GLN A 222 -4.07 -15.20 19.56
C GLN A 222 -4.04 -16.50 18.76
N PRO A 223 -4.60 -16.56 17.55
CA PRO A 223 -4.41 -17.70 16.66
C PRO A 223 -2.94 -17.73 16.20
N LYS A 224 -2.42 -18.93 15.91
CA LYS A 224 -1.12 -19.10 15.25
C LYS A 224 -1.28 -18.66 13.79
N ALA A 225 -0.53 -17.65 13.38
CA ALA A 225 -0.59 -17.13 12.02
C ALA A 225 0.32 -17.90 11.07
N ASN A 226 -0.11 -18.10 9.83
CA ASN A 226 0.69 -18.59 8.72
C ASN A 226 1.35 -17.44 7.97
N ILE A 227 0.64 -16.31 7.88
CA ILE A 227 1.09 -15.09 7.21
C ILE A 227 1.02 -13.94 8.20
N ILE A 228 2.07 -13.14 8.28
CA ILE A 228 2.12 -11.92 9.09
C ILE A 228 2.34 -10.75 8.15
N ALA A 229 1.31 -9.91 7.98
CA ALA A 229 1.38 -8.70 7.17
C ALA A 229 1.57 -7.46 8.07
N ARG A 230 2.46 -6.57 7.68
CA ARG A 230 2.76 -5.31 8.37
C ARG A 230 2.91 -4.18 7.35
N HIS A 231 2.69 -2.95 7.78
CA HIS A 231 2.63 -1.75 6.94
C HIS A 231 3.50 -0.62 7.53
N HIS A 232 3.25 0.64 7.21
CA HIS A 232 3.82 1.83 7.83
C HIS A 232 5.25 2.20 7.43
N VAL A 233 6.09 1.25 7.11
CA VAL A 233 7.53 1.51 6.89
C VAL A 233 7.89 1.83 5.44
N HIS A 234 6.94 1.74 4.53
CA HIS A 234 7.01 2.11 3.11
C HIS A 234 8.13 1.42 2.31
N TYR A 235 8.59 0.26 2.77
CA TYR A 235 9.50 -0.61 2.02
C TYR A 235 9.02 -2.05 2.07
N HIS A 236 9.39 -2.84 1.08
CA HIS A 236 9.09 -4.27 1.05
C HIS A 236 10.30 -5.08 1.52
N VAL A 237 10.08 -5.90 2.53
CA VAL A 237 10.98 -6.97 2.96
C VAL A 237 10.15 -8.14 3.44
N PHE A 238 10.72 -9.33 3.41
CA PHE A 238 10.08 -10.52 3.96
C PHE A 238 11.08 -11.42 4.68
N CYS A 239 10.57 -12.26 5.58
CA CYS A 239 11.28 -13.37 6.20
C CYS A 239 10.30 -14.52 6.47
N GLY A 240 10.80 -15.73 6.53
CA GLY A 240 9.97 -16.90 6.74
C GLY A 240 10.71 -18.19 6.47
N ASP A 241 9.97 -19.29 6.53
CA ASP A 241 10.41 -20.63 6.20
C ASP A 241 9.27 -21.40 5.46
N GLY A 242 9.33 -22.72 5.42
CA GLY A 242 8.32 -23.53 4.76
C GLY A 242 6.91 -23.47 5.37
N ASP A 243 6.78 -23.02 6.63
CA ASP A 243 5.52 -23.06 7.38
C ASP A 243 4.87 -21.70 7.55
N TRP A 244 5.62 -20.61 7.39
CA TRP A 244 5.13 -19.26 7.59
C TRP A 244 5.91 -18.22 6.79
N VAL A 245 5.28 -17.08 6.58
CA VAL A 245 5.92 -15.89 6.01
C VAL A 245 5.49 -14.64 6.76
N ALA A 246 6.41 -13.71 6.94
CA ALA A 246 6.12 -12.36 7.37
C ALA A 246 6.67 -11.38 6.34
N PHE A 247 5.90 -10.33 6.01
CA PHE A 247 6.34 -9.31 5.07
C PHE A 247 5.81 -7.92 5.45
N THR A 248 6.49 -6.89 4.99
CA THR A 248 5.95 -5.56 4.91
C THR A 248 5.25 -5.39 3.56
N VAL A 249 4.01 -4.92 3.59
CA VAL A 249 3.23 -4.59 2.39
C VAL A 249 3.72 -3.25 1.85
N PRO A 250 4.11 -3.16 0.58
CA PRO A 250 4.51 -1.89 0.00
C PRO A 250 3.33 -0.92 -0.05
N PRO A 251 3.57 0.40 0.14
CA PRO A 251 2.54 1.43 0.11
C PRO A 251 2.03 1.69 -1.30
N LEU A 252 0.88 2.34 -1.41
CA LEU A 252 0.39 2.99 -2.62
C LEU A 252 0.56 4.51 -2.53
N CYS A 253 1.71 4.93 -2.04
CA CYS A 253 2.14 6.33 -2.07
C CYS A 253 3.65 6.42 -2.28
N TYR A 254 4.14 7.60 -2.64
CA TYR A 254 5.57 7.90 -2.73
C TYR A 254 6.04 8.63 -1.47
N GLY A 255 7.36 8.76 -1.33
CA GLY A 255 7.97 9.38 -0.17
C GLY A 255 7.51 10.81 0.09
N THR A 256 7.12 11.09 1.33
CA THR A 256 6.90 12.44 1.84
C THR A 256 8.22 13.18 1.98
N ALA A 257 8.20 14.51 2.09
CA ALA A 257 9.43 15.30 2.36
C ALA A 257 10.11 14.85 3.66
N PHE A 258 9.34 14.43 4.66
CA PHE A 258 9.87 13.84 5.89
C PHE A 258 10.58 12.52 5.61
N GLY A 259 9.96 11.60 4.88
CA GLY A 259 10.56 10.31 4.54
C GLY A 259 11.87 10.46 3.75
N ILE A 260 11.91 11.39 2.80
CA ILE A 260 13.12 11.66 1.99
C ILE A 260 14.26 12.24 2.81
N ARG A 261 13.96 13.08 3.80
CA ARG A 261 14.98 13.77 4.61
C ARG A 261 15.46 12.98 5.82
N GLU A 262 14.52 12.27 6.48
CA GLU A 262 14.74 11.67 7.79
C GLU A 262 14.84 10.13 7.72
N CYS A 263 14.39 9.53 6.63
CA CYS A 263 14.42 8.09 6.44
C CYS A 263 15.41 7.70 5.36
N GLU A 264 16.30 6.77 5.68
CA GLU A 264 17.21 6.19 4.71
C GLU A 264 16.54 5.02 3.98
N GLY A 265 16.59 5.05 2.68
CA GLY A 265 16.12 3.96 1.85
C GLY A 265 15.05 4.36 0.84
N THR A 266 14.80 3.44 -0.06
CA THR A 266 13.82 3.56 -1.13
C THR A 266 12.41 3.29 -0.61
N VAL A 267 11.43 3.88 -1.28
CA VAL A 267 10.01 3.55 -1.12
C VAL A 267 9.66 2.53 -2.21
N ASP A 268 9.20 1.34 -1.79
CA ASP A 268 8.73 0.30 -2.70
C ASP A 268 7.22 0.47 -2.89
N ILE A 269 6.79 1.02 -4.02
CA ILE A 269 5.35 1.19 -4.30
C ILE A 269 4.76 -0.12 -4.81
N GLY A 270 3.63 -0.57 -4.24
CA GLY A 270 3.03 -1.80 -4.71
C GLY A 270 1.93 -2.40 -3.84
N MET A 271 1.72 -3.69 -4.01
CA MET A 271 0.75 -4.51 -3.28
C MET A 271 1.17 -5.97 -3.25
N ILE A 272 0.51 -6.78 -2.44
CA ILE A 272 0.79 -8.22 -2.34
C ILE A 272 -0.47 -9.01 -2.68
N LYS A 273 -0.33 -9.97 -3.59
CA LYS A 273 -1.34 -10.99 -3.88
C LYS A 273 -1.06 -12.23 -3.05
N VAL A 274 -2.09 -12.80 -2.45
CA VAL A 274 -2.04 -14.12 -1.81
C VAL A 274 -3.18 -14.98 -2.34
N ASP A 275 -2.86 -16.13 -2.93
CA ASP A 275 -3.82 -17.17 -3.31
C ASP A 275 -3.81 -18.25 -2.24
N ILE A 276 -4.93 -18.47 -1.55
CA ILE A 276 -5.07 -19.44 -0.46
C ILE A 276 -5.98 -20.59 -0.92
N PHE A 277 -5.41 -21.78 -1.01
CA PHE A 277 -6.07 -22.98 -1.49
C PHE A 277 -7.03 -23.57 -0.46
N GLU A 278 -7.93 -24.44 -0.90
CA GLU A 278 -8.92 -25.09 -0.04
C GLU A 278 -8.31 -25.94 1.10
N ASP A 279 -7.07 -26.38 0.92
CA ASP A 279 -6.32 -27.16 1.91
C ASP A 279 -5.47 -26.29 2.86
N GLY A 280 -5.60 -24.96 2.80
CA GLY A 280 -4.88 -24.02 3.63
C GLY A 280 -3.46 -23.69 3.15
N ARG A 281 -2.94 -24.35 2.13
CA ARG A 281 -1.68 -23.93 1.48
C ARG A 281 -1.89 -22.58 0.84
N TYR A 282 -0.80 -21.81 0.67
CA TYR A 282 -0.86 -20.50 0.06
C TYR A 282 0.32 -20.24 -0.89
N ARG A 283 0.11 -19.34 -1.82
CA ARG A 283 1.11 -18.77 -2.72
C ARG A 283 0.98 -17.26 -2.66
N TRP A 284 2.08 -16.56 -2.57
CA TRP A 284 2.07 -15.11 -2.53
C TRP A 284 3.07 -14.50 -3.52
N ASN A 285 2.77 -13.30 -4.02
CA ASN A 285 3.64 -12.53 -4.89
C ASN A 285 3.53 -11.05 -4.52
N VAL A 286 4.67 -10.36 -4.54
CA VAL A 286 4.70 -8.90 -4.48
C VAL A 286 4.60 -8.33 -5.89
N ILE A 287 3.84 -7.25 -6.05
CA ILE A 287 3.63 -6.52 -7.29
C ILE A 287 4.19 -5.13 -7.06
N LEU A 288 5.34 -4.82 -7.63
CA LEU A 288 6.02 -3.55 -7.46
C LEU A 288 5.91 -2.69 -8.71
N ALA A 289 5.81 -1.38 -8.50
CA ALA A 289 5.80 -0.39 -9.56
C ALA A 289 7.25 0.01 -9.90
N ASN A 290 7.68 -0.25 -11.13
CA ASN A 290 9.02 0.08 -11.61
C ASN A 290 9.08 1.41 -12.39
N PHE A 291 8.03 2.25 -12.31
CA PHE A 291 7.96 3.48 -13.10
C PHE A 291 8.72 4.68 -12.49
N LEU A 292 9.38 4.47 -11.35
CA LEU A 292 10.14 5.49 -10.65
C LEU A 292 11.55 4.99 -10.38
N GLU A 293 12.34 4.81 -11.43
CA GLU A 293 13.80 4.76 -11.29
C GLU A 293 14.26 6.20 -11.02
N MET A 294 14.49 6.51 -9.77
CA MET A 294 15.00 7.80 -9.35
C MET A 294 16.46 7.65 -8.94
N GLU A 295 17.37 7.90 -9.88
CA GLU A 295 18.76 8.13 -9.50
C GLU A 295 18.89 9.52 -8.85
N ALA A 296 19.59 9.56 -7.74
CA ALA A 296 19.96 10.86 -7.16
C ALA A 296 20.89 11.60 -8.15
N PRO A 297 20.62 12.88 -8.49
CA PRO A 297 21.47 13.62 -9.40
C PRO A 297 22.88 13.76 -8.82
N VAL A 298 23.88 13.40 -9.61
CA VAL A 298 25.28 13.67 -9.30
C VAL A 298 25.63 15.06 -9.84
N GLU A 299 26.02 15.95 -8.95
CA GLU A 299 26.54 17.28 -9.35
C GLU A 299 28.05 17.17 -9.58
N SER A 300 28.50 17.49 -10.82
CA SER A 300 29.92 17.62 -11.11
C SER A 300 30.34 19.05 -10.72
N LEU A 301 31.29 19.16 -9.78
CA LEU A 301 31.86 20.41 -9.31
C LEU A 301 33.07 20.82 -10.14
#